data_5c4cc87949dd1cd518aea7c96912e78f
#
_entry.id   5c4cc87949dd1cd518aea7c96912e78f
#
_cell.length_a   1.000
_cell.length_b   1.000
_cell.length_c   1.000
_cell.angle_alpha   90.00
_cell.angle_beta   90.00
_cell.angle_gamma   90.00
#
_symmetry.space_group_name_H-M   'P 1'
#
loop_
_entity.id
_entity.type
_entity.pdbx_description
1 polymer ?
#
loop_
_entity_poly.entity_id
_entity_poly.type
_entity_poly.pdbx_seq_one_letter_code
_entity_poly.pdbx_strand_id
1 'polypeptide(L)'
;VAGGGPTLTLQDVADLARVRRPVVSMWRNRPRVRGLHVPFPAPVEVSGGMERFRREDVVEWLARTGRGNNREANFDAPALSVPDDVPLDELVTWLCLAVLTGEELADTTAENRTTLARGVDPDDRVLFREVEASVPAVCTLRFIDDLVEASYGPREALDRLEQGRAARTLGTRDLTSDAVDLIHAVAEACALHLDPEGVPLVHVGPASSVTLALADTFTHLVVPGGTPELRDIRRRAVIREIETVDDAAGPGVRVLSAIGRPADEVLDLVDNLVLDLGEGELGIIIGPAGVLCDELQGQQERHRAQTLRSESLAVALRLPRGMWREAHRQALGLWVCATGGSMQRPLVADLAAFTRDELDLGDLASDVTGALAAMRGRAFRYLRPHDLPPILSARTVVVPRGVRALRLATTEIERHLAVINAATLVTSEPIQPFDVLAERAPGAMLLRRRSLGELKDLGHVRVLRGSRIDRSHGNPAGSVAVLSATNPHGTARLDPFDAARLYPRAVRTDPGDVVFAERPRPIATVDDHGGSLVASPSKILRISSQAGIGPHAVAAIINRLPNEPTEWQTWSVPILDTSEVERLEEALLAAVNHETTLRRHLDATRDLVTAMIDGVAAGAVTLTTRTTQ
;
A
#
# COMPACT_ATOMS: atom_id res chain seq x y z
N VAL A 1 -9.54 -7.44 -40.19
CA VAL A 1 -9.81 -6.62 -38.98
C VAL A 1 -8.45 -6.39 -38.33
N ALA A 2 -7.92 -5.16 -38.41
CA ALA A 2 -6.63 -4.81 -37.85
C ALA A 2 -6.72 -4.94 -36.32
N GLY A 3 -5.84 -5.74 -35.75
CA GLY A 3 -5.74 -5.93 -34.30
C GLY A 3 -5.43 -4.60 -33.62
N GLY A 4 -6.42 -3.98 -33.01
CA GLY A 4 -6.24 -2.81 -32.17
C GLY A 4 -5.49 -3.21 -30.92
N GLY A 5 -4.30 -2.61 -30.69
CA GLY A 5 -3.58 -2.75 -29.44
C GLY A 5 -4.38 -2.18 -28.26
N PRO A 6 -3.94 -2.40 -27.03
CA PRO A 6 -4.63 -1.93 -25.83
C PRO A 6 -4.84 -0.41 -25.83
N THR A 7 -6.04 0.03 -25.45
CA THR A 7 -6.43 1.44 -25.51
C THR A 7 -6.91 1.97 -24.18
N LEU A 8 -6.78 3.29 -23.98
CA LEU A 8 -7.20 4.03 -22.78
C LEU A 8 -8.20 5.12 -23.16
N THR A 9 -9.21 5.36 -22.33
CA THR A 9 -10.08 6.54 -22.42
C THR A 9 -9.43 7.73 -21.72
N LEU A 10 -9.96 8.96 -21.90
CA LEU A 10 -9.49 10.13 -21.14
C LEU A 10 -9.66 9.99 -19.62
N GLN A 11 -10.63 9.19 -19.16
CA GLN A 11 -10.77 8.88 -17.75
C GLN A 11 -9.65 7.94 -17.28
N ASP A 12 -9.37 6.89 -18.05
CA ASP A 12 -8.29 5.96 -17.73
C ASP A 12 -6.92 6.67 -17.70
N VAL A 13 -6.70 7.63 -18.60
CA VAL A 13 -5.50 8.48 -18.58
C VAL A 13 -5.45 9.35 -17.33
N ALA A 14 -6.58 9.88 -16.88
CA ALA A 14 -6.64 10.69 -15.65
C ALA A 14 -6.30 9.84 -14.42
N ASP A 15 -6.83 8.64 -14.36
CA ASP A 15 -6.57 7.69 -13.30
C ASP A 15 -5.13 7.17 -13.33
N LEU A 16 -4.61 6.84 -14.52
CA LEU A 16 -3.22 6.46 -14.72
C LEU A 16 -2.25 7.54 -14.25
N ALA A 17 -2.56 8.79 -14.59
CA ALA A 17 -1.75 9.94 -14.19
C ALA A 17 -2.02 10.42 -12.75
N ARG A 18 -3.00 9.84 -12.04
CA ARG A 18 -3.46 10.24 -10.69
C ARG A 18 -3.84 11.73 -10.64
N VAL A 19 -4.63 12.16 -11.61
CA VAL A 19 -5.16 13.53 -11.73
C VAL A 19 -6.65 13.51 -12.03
N ARG A 20 -7.33 14.67 -11.91
CA ARG A 20 -8.73 14.77 -12.30
C ARG A 20 -8.87 14.85 -13.83
N ARG A 21 -9.92 14.24 -14.40
CA ARG A 21 -10.21 14.24 -15.84
C ARG A 21 -10.13 15.61 -16.53
N PRO A 22 -10.61 16.73 -15.92
CA PRO A 22 -10.45 18.06 -16.51
C PRO A 22 -8.99 18.47 -16.75
N VAL A 23 -8.05 17.95 -15.95
CA VAL A 23 -6.60 18.21 -16.12
C VAL A 23 -6.10 17.56 -17.41
N VAL A 24 -6.52 16.32 -17.70
CA VAL A 24 -6.16 15.63 -18.95
C VAL A 24 -6.76 16.35 -20.15
N SER A 25 -8.02 16.78 -20.06
CA SER A 25 -8.67 17.60 -21.11
C SER A 25 -7.90 18.90 -21.37
N MET A 26 -7.38 19.52 -20.32
CA MET A 26 -6.53 20.70 -20.45
C MET A 26 -5.18 20.37 -21.11
N TRP A 27 -4.57 19.23 -20.82
CA TRP A 27 -3.32 18.80 -21.44
C TRP A 27 -3.48 18.62 -22.96
N ARG A 28 -4.60 18.03 -23.37
CA ARG A 28 -4.95 17.84 -24.78
C ARG A 28 -5.03 19.16 -25.54
N ASN A 29 -5.61 20.19 -24.91
CA ASN A 29 -5.76 21.51 -25.50
C ASN A 29 -4.50 22.40 -25.44
N ARG A 30 -3.45 21.97 -24.71
CA ARG A 30 -2.22 22.71 -24.51
C ARG A 30 -1.02 21.91 -24.98
N PRO A 31 -0.68 21.96 -26.30
CA PRO A 31 0.35 21.11 -26.89
C PRO A 31 1.79 21.51 -26.50
N ARG A 32 1.98 22.57 -25.72
CA ARG A 32 3.30 23.02 -25.25
C ARG A 32 3.55 22.61 -23.80
N VAL A 33 4.72 21.99 -23.56
CA VAL A 33 5.22 21.60 -22.24
C VAL A 33 6.60 22.23 -22.06
N ARG A 34 6.76 23.11 -21.06
CA ARG A 34 8.03 23.83 -20.79
C ARG A 34 8.63 24.48 -22.03
N GLY A 35 7.77 25.07 -22.90
CA GLY A 35 8.20 25.75 -24.14
C GLY A 35 8.34 24.85 -25.37
N LEU A 36 8.43 23.54 -25.21
CA LEU A 36 8.54 22.56 -26.31
C LEU A 36 7.14 22.15 -26.80
N HIS A 37 7.02 21.93 -28.13
CA HIS A 37 5.79 21.43 -28.73
C HIS A 37 5.72 19.89 -28.56
N VAL A 38 4.94 19.44 -27.58
CA VAL A 38 4.72 18.03 -27.26
C VAL A 38 3.20 17.80 -27.16
N PRO A 39 2.51 17.62 -28.29
CA PRO A 39 1.07 17.42 -28.29
C PRO A 39 0.69 16.12 -27.56
N PHE A 40 -0.53 16.10 -27.00
CA PHE A 40 -1.13 14.89 -26.47
C PHE A 40 -1.37 13.88 -27.60
N PRO A 41 -1.27 12.56 -27.36
CA PRO A 41 -1.51 11.54 -28.39
C PRO A 41 -2.84 11.72 -29.10
N ALA A 42 -2.87 11.41 -30.40
CA ALA A 42 -4.11 11.43 -31.17
C ALA A 42 -4.98 10.19 -30.82
N PRO A 43 -6.31 10.32 -30.82
CA PRO A 43 -7.18 9.17 -30.61
C PRO A 43 -7.06 8.19 -31.79
N VAL A 44 -6.98 6.90 -31.49
CA VAL A 44 -6.95 5.82 -32.48
C VAL A 44 -8.35 5.33 -32.85
N GLU A 45 -9.32 5.59 -31.98
CA GLU A 45 -10.73 5.23 -32.17
C GLU A 45 -11.64 6.29 -31.57
N VAL A 46 -12.77 6.56 -32.23
CA VAL A 46 -13.85 7.41 -31.71
C VAL A 46 -15.17 6.68 -31.93
N SER A 47 -15.76 6.18 -30.84
CA SER A 47 -17.03 5.44 -30.89
C SER A 47 -18.01 6.03 -29.88
N GLY A 48 -19.23 6.38 -30.31
CA GLY A 48 -20.26 6.92 -29.41
C GLY A 48 -19.88 8.21 -28.67
N GLY A 49 -18.96 9.03 -29.23
CA GLY A 49 -18.43 10.23 -28.56
C GLY A 49 -17.33 9.95 -27.53
N MET A 50 -16.93 8.70 -27.35
CA MET A 50 -15.82 8.29 -26.52
C MET A 50 -14.57 8.10 -27.39
N GLU A 51 -13.49 8.77 -27.02
CA GLU A 51 -12.20 8.69 -27.69
C GLU A 51 -11.29 7.70 -26.95
N ARG A 52 -10.57 6.90 -27.72
CA ARG A 52 -9.61 5.93 -27.23
C ARG A 52 -8.23 6.23 -27.77
N PHE A 53 -7.25 6.14 -26.90
CA PHE A 53 -5.85 6.44 -27.17
C PHE A 53 -5.03 5.16 -27.00
N ARG A 54 -4.03 4.96 -27.83
CA ARG A 54 -3.14 3.82 -27.69
C ARG A 54 -2.39 3.91 -26.37
N ARG A 55 -2.39 2.83 -25.59
CA ARG A 55 -1.76 2.76 -24.25
C ARG A 55 -0.30 3.20 -24.30
N GLU A 56 0.47 2.65 -25.22
CA GLU A 56 1.90 2.91 -25.36
C GLU A 56 2.19 4.39 -25.61
N ASP A 57 1.43 5.03 -26.51
CA ASP A 57 1.61 6.45 -26.86
C ASP A 57 1.33 7.36 -25.66
N VAL A 58 0.33 7.01 -24.83
CA VAL A 58 -0.01 7.75 -23.60
C VAL A 58 1.08 7.59 -22.57
N VAL A 59 1.55 6.37 -22.33
CA VAL A 59 2.63 6.08 -21.35
C VAL A 59 3.92 6.81 -21.74
N GLU A 60 4.32 6.73 -23.01
CA GLU A 60 5.49 7.46 -23.52
C GLU A 60 5.33 8.98 -23.36
N TRP A 61 4.14 9.51 -23.67
CA TRP A 61 3.86 10.94 -23.52
C TRP A 61 3.94 11.39 -22.07
N LEU A 62 3.39 10.63 -21.12
CA LEU A 62 3.50 10.91 -19.67
C LEU A 62 4.95 10.89 -19.23
N ALA A 63 5.73 9.87 -19.62
CA ALA A 63 7.14 9.75 -19.30
C ALA A 63 7.97 10.92 -19.85
N ARG A 64 7.73 11.29 -21.12
CA ARG A 64 8.45 12.38 -21.81
C ARG A 64 8.11 13.75 -21.25
N THR A 65 6.86 13.98 -20.84
CA THR A 65 6.42 15.31 -20.35
C THR A 65 6.60 15.49 -18.86
N GLY A 66 6.74 14.40 -18.09
CA GLY A 66 6.76 14.40 -16.63
C GLY A 66 5.45 14.91 -16.03
N ARG A 67 4.33 14.85 -16.78
CA ARG A 67 3.01 15.23 -16.31
C ARG A 67 2.35 14.10 -15.53
N GLY A 68 1.50 14.46 -14.59
CA GLY A 68 0.84 13.52 -13.68
C GLY A 68 1.61 13.32 -12.38
N ASN A 69 0.95 12.66 -11.43
CA ASN A 69 1.48 12.37 -10.10
C ASN A 69 1.92 10.91 -9.95
N ASN A 70 1.77 10.11 -11.02
CA ASN A 70 2.12 8.70 -11.04
C ASN A 70 3.48 8.49 -11.71
N ARG A 71 4.47 8.06 -10.95
CA ARG A 71 5.82 7.76 -11.45
C ARG A 71 5.94 6.35 -12.04
N GLU A 72 4.94 5.51 -11.79
CA GLU A 72 4.88 4.10 -12.22
C GLU A 72 3.81 3.87 -13.30
N ALA A 73 3.46 4.92 -14.05
CA ALA A 73 2.40 4.87 -15.05
C ALA A 73 2.59 3.77 -16.11
N ASN A 74 3.82 3.42 -16.46
CA ASN A 74 4.12 2.33 -17.38
C ASN A 74 3.74 0.95 -16.82
N PHE A 75 3.79 0.76 -15.51
CA PHE A 75 3.43 -0.48 -14.83
C PHE A 75 1.94 -0.55 -14.47
N ASP A 76 1.30 0.61 -14.25
CA ASP A 76 -0.14 0.68 -13.94
C ASP A 76 -1.01 0.64 -15.20
N ALA A 77 -0.43 0.98 -16.37
CA ALA A 77 -1.17 1.07 -17.63
C ALA A 77 -1.86 -0.23 -18.10
N PRO A 78 -1.28 -1.44 -17.94
CA PRO A 78 -1.97 -2.68 -18.29
C PRO A 78 -3.30 -2.83 -17.56
N ALA A 79 -3.35 -2.59 -16.26
CA ALA A 79 -4.56 -2.73 -15.46
C ALA A 79 -5.72 -1.80 -15.88
N LEU A 80 -5.41 -0.67 -16.51
CA LEU A 80 -6.41 0.30 -17.00
C LEU A 80 -6.85 0.04 -18.45
N SER A 81 -6.16 -0.84 -19.16
CA SER A 81 -6.45 -1.22 -20.54
C SER A 81 -7.23 -2.53 -20.67
N VAL A 82 -8.01 -2.88 -19.66
CA VAL A 82 -8.88 -4.06 -19.63
C VAL A 82 -9.82 -4.09 -20.84
N PRO A 83 -10.03 -5.24 -21.48
CA PRO A 83 -11.09 -5.43 -22.47
C PRO A 83 -12.46 -5.06 -21.91
N ASP A 84 -13.24 -4.26 -22.65
CA ASP A 84 -14.50 -3.68 -22.16
C ASP A 84 -15.61 -4.70 -21.85
N ASP A 85 -15.59 -5.85 -22.53
CA ASP A 85 -16.68 -6.82 -22.54
C ASP A 85 -16.40 -8.05 -21.66
N VAL A 86 -15.29 -8.06 -20.90
CA VAL A 86 -14.91 -9.22 -20.09
C VAL A 86 -15.25 -8.99 -18.61
N PRO A 87 -16.05 -9.86 -17.98
CA PRO A 87 -16.36 -9.81 -16.56
C PRO A 87 -15.09 -9.94 -15.67
N LEU A 88 -15.11 -9.31 -14.50
CA LEU A 88 -13.96 -9.34 -13.58
C LEU A 88 -13.65 -10.76 -13.07
N ASP A 89 -14.67 -11.54 -12.76
CA ASP A 89 -14.55 -12.92 -12.31
C ASP A 89 -13.90 -13.83 -13.38
N GLU A 90 -14.15 -13.56 -14.67
CA GLU A 90 -13.45 -14.23 -15.75
C GLU A 90 -11.98 -13.83 -15.81
N LEU A 91 -11.66 -12.53 -15.67
CA LEU A 91 -10.28 -12.05 -15.63
C LEU A 91 -9.52 -12.63 -14.42
N VAL A 92 -10.16 -12.69 -13.25
CA VAL A 92 -9.60 -13.34 -12.06
C VAL A 92 -9.38 -14.84 -12.28
N THR A 93 -10.26 -15.51 -13.02
CA THR A 93 -10.07 -16.93 -13.35
C THR A 93 -8.82 -17.14 -14.20
N TRP A 94 -8.63 -16.32 -15.25
CA TRP A 94 -7.42 -16.42 -16.10
C TRP A 94 -6.16 -16.01 -15.36
N LEU A 95 -6.23 -14.97 -14.51
CA LEU A 95 -5.10 -14.59 -13.66
C LEU A 95 -4.73 -15.72 -12.69
N CYS A 96 -5.72 -16.37 -12.08
CA CYS A 96 -5.50 -17.51 -11.19
C CYS A 96 -4.81 -18.67 -11.91
N LEU A 97 -5.24 -18.99 -13.13
CA LEU A 97 -4.60 -20.02 -13.93
C LEU A 97 -3.15 -19.68 -14.27
N ALA A 98 -2.88 -18.44 -14.73
CA ALA A 98 -1.52 -17.97 -15.02
C ALA A 98 -0.60 -18.06 -13.79
N VAL A 99 -1.11 -17.66 -12.62
CA VAL A 99 -0.37 -17.70 -11.35
C VAL A 99 -0.05 -19.12 -10.91
N LEU A 100 -1.04 -20.04 -10.97
CA LEU A 100 -0.85 -21.42 -10.53
C LEU A 100 0.07 -22.22 -11.45
N THR A 101 0.04 -21.93 -12.75
CA THR A 101 0.83 -22.66 -13.74
C THR A 101 2.19 -22.02 -14.02
N GLY A 102 2.29 -20.69 -13.87
CA GLY A 102 3.47 -19.90 -14.27
C GLY A 102 3.64 -19.79 -15.79
N GLU A 103 2.63 -20.18 -16.58
CA GLU A 103 2.68 -20.20 -18.05
C GLU A 103 2.08 -18.91 -18.64
N GLU A 104 2.61 -18.46 -19.78
CA GLU A 104 2.00 -17.45 -20.61
C GLU A 104 0.78 -18.04 -21.33
N LEU A 105 -0.40 -17.46 -21.11
CA LEU A 105 -1.66 -18.03 -21.60
C LEU A 105 -1.99 -17.65 -23.04
N ALA A 106 -1.51 -16.53 -23.55
CA ALA A 106 -1.84 -16.02 -24.89
C ALA A 106 -1.45 -16.98 -26.03
N ASP A 107 -0.35 -17.70 -25.85
CA ASP A 107 0.20 -18.62 -26.83
C ASP A 107 -0.27 -20.08 -26.64
N THR A 108 -1.13 -20.35 -25.62
CA THR A 108 -1.67 -21.67 -25.36
C THR A 108 -2.96 -21.96 -26.12
N THR A 109 -3.19 -23.23 -26.49
CA THR A 109 -4.46 -23.68 -27.06
C THR A 109 -5.53 -23.87 -25.98
N ALA A 110 -6.81 -23.87 -26.36
CA ALA A 110 -7.91 -24.15 -25.43
C ALA A 110 -7.75 -25.50 -24.73
N GLU A 111 -7.32 -26.53 -25.46
CA GLU A 111 -7.08 -27.87 -24.92
C GLU A 111 -5.94 -27.86 -23.87
N ASN A 112 -4.86 -27.14 -24.16
CA ASN A 112 -3.76 -26.98 -23.19
C ASN A 112 -4.23 -26.28 -21.93
N ARG A 113 -5.00 -25.19 -22.04
CA ARG A 113 -5.53 -24.46 -20.87
C ARG A 113 -6.42 -25.34 -20.00
N THR A 114 -7.30 -26.14 -20.61
CA THR A 114 -8.14 -27.11 -19.88
C THR A 114 -7.30 -28.19 -19.21
N THR A 115 -6.23 -28.65 -19.86
CA THR A 115 -5.30 -29.64 -19.28
C THR A 115 -4.53 -29.05 -18.09
N LEU A 116 -4.02 -27.83 -18.24
CA LEU A 116 -3.35 -27.09 -17.17
C LEU A 116 -4.30 -26.87 -15.97
N ALA A 117 -5.53 -26.40 -16.23
CA ALA A 117 -6.52 -26.19 -15.18
C ALA A 117 -6.85 -27.46 -14.42
N ARG A 118 -7.01 -28.59 -15.11
CA ARG A 118 -7.23 -29.90 -14.48
C ARG A 118 -6.03 -30.36 -13.66
N GLY A 119 -4.81 -30.01 -14.10
CA GLY A 119 -3.58 -30.33 -13.38
C GLY A 119 -3.44 -29.61 -12.05
N VAL A 120 -3.85 -28.34 -12.00
CA VAL A 120 -3.75 -27.49 -10.79
C VAL A 120 -5.00 -27.54 -9.90
N ASP A 121 -6.16 -27.91 -10.44
CA ASP A 121 -7.44 -28.00 -9.72
C ASP A 121 -8.18 -29.30 -10.08
N PRO A 122 -7.63 -30.48 -9.69
CA PRO A 122 -8.19 -31.78 -10.06
C PRO A 122 -9.57 -32.04 -9.44
N ASP A 123 -9.86 -31.46 -8.28
CA ASP A 123 -11.11 -31.62 -7.54
C ASP A 123 -12.16 -30.55 -7.90
N ASP A 124 -11.87 -29.70 -8.88
CA ASP A 124 -12.75 -28.61 -9.34
C ASP A 124 -13.26 -27.70 -8.21
N ARG A 125 -12.36 -27.28 -7.32
CA ARG A 125 -12.67 -26.44 -6.17
C ARG A 125 -12.53 -24.95 -6.48
N VAL A 126 -11.67 -24.59 -7.42
CA VAL A 126 -11.19 -23.22 -7.63
C VAL A 126 -11.59 -22.68 -9.00
N LEU A 127 -11.13 -23.30 -10.10
CA LEU A 127 -11.19 -22.71 -11.44
C LEU A 127 -11.49 -23.66 -12.60
N PHE A 128 -11.39 -24.99 -12.42
CA PHE A 128 -11.40 -25.91 -13.56
C PHE A 128 -12.65 -25.77 -14.43
N ARG A 129 -13.88 -25.81 -13.87
CA ARG A 129 -15.11 -25.69 -14.64
C ARG A 129 -15.26 -24.33 -15.34
N GLU A 130 -14.76 -23.25 -14.75
CA GLU A 130 -14.82 -21.92 -15.35
C GLU A 130 -13.90 -21.84 -16.58
N VAL A 131 -12.70 -22.43 -16.49
CA VAL A 131 -11.77 -22.52 -17.62
C VAL A 131 -12.33 -23.39 -18.73
N GLU A 132 -12.93 -24.56 -18.38
CA GLU A 132 -13.55 -25.46 -19.35
C GLU A 132 -14.76 -24.81 -20.09
N ALA A 133 -15.53 -24.00 -19.36
CA ALA A 133 -16.72 -23.34 -19.91
C ALA A 133 -16.42 -22.05 -20.71
N SER A 134 -15.23 -21.45 -20.56
CA SER A 134 -14.91 -20.14 -21.17
C SER A 134 -14.03 -20.29 -22.41
N VAL A 135 -14.31 -19.44 -23.40
CA VAL A 135 -13.48 -19.29 -24.62
C VAL A 135 -13.00 -17.82 -24.68
N PRO A 136 -11.92 -17.50 -23.99
CA PRO A 136 -11.42 -16.12 -23.94
C PRO A 136 -10.88 -15.66 -25.29
N ALA A 137 -11.02 -14.39 -25.58
CA ALA A 137 -10.33 -13.77 -26.70
C ALA A 137 -8.81 -13.74 -26.44
N VAL A 138 -7.99 -13.86 -27.50
CA VAL A 138 -6.53 -13.81 -27.38
C VAL A 138 -6.05 -12.48 -26.75
N CYS A 139 -6.76 -11.37 -27.01
CA CYS A 139 -6.43 -10.08 -26.38
C CYS A 139 -6.65 -10.09 -24.86
N THR A 140 -7.62 -10.87 -24.34
CA THR A 140 -7.86 -11.04 -22.91
C THR A 140 -6.71 -11.81 -22.28
N LEU A 141 -6.27 -12.90 -22.88
CA LEU A 141 -5.14 -13.68 -22.37
C LEU A 141 -3.84 -12.88 -22.39
N ARG A 142 -3.56 -12.16 -23.50
CA ARG A 142 -2.40 -11.26 -23.59
C ARG A 142 -2.45 -10.15 -22.54
N PHE A 143 -3.64 -9.61 -22.25
CA PHE A 143 -3.80 -8.64 -21.15
C PHE A 143 -3.40 -9.25 -19.80
N ILE A 144 -3.77 -10.51 -19.52
CA ILE A 144 -3.39 -11.20 -18.28
C ILE A 144 -1.87 -11.40 -18.23
N ASP A 145 -1.26 -11.85 -19.32
CA ASP A 145 0.20 -12.04 -19.40
C ASP A 145 0.94 -10.70 -19.20
N ASP A 146 0.51 -9.61 -19.88
CA ASP A 146 1.03 -8.25 -19.68
C ASP A 146 0.89 -7.77 -18.21
N LEU A 147 -0.25 -8.09 -17.57
CA LEU A 147 -0.52 -7.70 -16.19
C LEU A 147 0.38 -8.43 -15.21
N VAL A 148 0.59 -9.73 -15.40
CA VAL A 148 1.48 -10.55 -14.59
C VAL A 148 2.94 -10.09 -14.75
N GLU A 149 3.38 -9.85 -16.00
CA GLU A 149 4.73 -9.34 -16.29
C GLU A 149 4.97 -7.95 -15.66
N ALA A 150 3.97 -7.08 -15.70
CA ALA A 150 4.05 -5.71 -15.15
C ALA A 150 4.00 -5.66 -13.62
N SER A 151 3.62 -6.75 -12.95
CA SER A 151 3.40 -6.78 -11.50
C SER A 151 4.59 -7.36 -10.75
N TYR A 152 4.74 -7.00 -9.46
CA TYR A 152 5.81 -7.57 -8.61
C TYR A 152 5.54 -9.00 -8.17
N GLY A 153 4.30 -9.46 -8.34
CA GLY A 153 3.86 -10.80 -8.00
C GLY A 153 2.34 -10.95 -8.11
N PRO A 154 1.83 -12.15 -7.81
CA PRO A 154 0.41 -12.48 -8.00
C PRO A 154 -0.55 -11.55 -7.25
N ARG A 155 -0.25 -11.23 -6.00
CA ARG A 155 -1.06 -10.35 -5.15
C ARG A 155 -1.20 -8.96 -5.77
N GLU A 156 -0.09 -8.38 -6.26
CA GLU A 156 -0.14 -7.07 -6.89
C GLU A 156 -0.87 -7.10 -8.24
N ALA A 157 -0.73 -8.17 -9.03
CA ALA A 157 -1.48 -8.32 -10.27
C ALA A 157 -2.99 -8.29 -10.01
N LEU A 158 -3.46 -8.99 -8.96
CA LEU A 158 -4.85 -8.96 -8.54
C LEU A 158 -5.27 -7.56 -8.05
N ASP A 159 -4.48 -6.92 -7.20
CA ASP A 159 -4.79 -5.57 -6.68
C ASP A 159 -4.87 -4.55 -7.81
N ARG A 160 -4.00 -4.61 -8.82
CA ARG A 160 -4.04 -3.76 -10.02
C ARG A 160 -5.27 -4.03 -10.88
N LEU A 161 -5.63 -5.30 -11.05
CA LEU A 161 -6.83 -5.70 -11.77
C LEU A 161 -8.09 -5.16 -11.08
N GLU A 162 -8.20 -5.30 -9.77
CA GLU A 162 -9.32 -4.84 -8.96
C GLU A 162 -9.42 -3.31 -8.90
N GLN A 163 -8.29 -2.60 -8.86
CA GLN A 163 -8.24 -1.13 -8.89
C GLN A 163 -8.46 -0.54 -10.29
N GLY A 164 -8.36 -1.36 -11.31
CA GLY A 164 -8.50 -0.96 -12.70
C GLY A 164 -9.95 -0.67 -13.12
N ARG A 165 -10.12 -0.45 -14.42
CA ARG A 165 -11.41 -0.09 -15.03
C ARG A 165 -12.50 -1.15 -14.85
N ALA A 166 -12.13 -2.44 -14.87
CA ALA A 166 -13.07 -3.54 -14.71
C ALA A 166 -13.79 -3.47 -13.37
N ALA A 167 -13.05 -3.19 -12.31
CA ALA A 167 -13.60 -3.02 -10.98
C ALA A 167 -14.60 -1.87 -10.89
N ARG A 168 -14.34 -0.74 -11.56
CA ARG A 168 -15.25 0.43 -11.61
C ARG A 168 -16.52 0.16 -12.38
N THR A 169 -16.44 -0.59 -13.46
CA THR A 169 -17.61 -0.94 -14.30
C THR A 169 -18.54 -1.91 -13.57
N LEU A 170 -17.99 -2.75 -12.72
CA LEU A 170 -18.70 -3.81 -12.00
C LEU A 170 -19.23 -3.38 -10.63
N GLY A 171 -19.01 -2.11 -10.21
CA GLY A 171 -19.50 -1.58 -8.94
C GLY A 171 -18.91 -2.34 -7.75
N THR A 172 -17.58 -2.38 -7.66
CA THR A 172 -16.91 -2.94 -6.49
C THR A 172 -17.26 -2.15 -5.25
N ARG A 173 -17.71 -2.85 -4.23
CA ARG A 173 -18.09 -2.26 -2.92
C ARG A 173 -16.85 -2.09 -2.04
N ASP A 174 -15.92 -1.28 -2.53
CA ASP A 174 -14.61 -1.14 -1.92
C ASP A 174 -14.59 -0.24 -0.71
N LEU A 175 -13.89 -0.70 0.31
CA LEU A 175 -13.53 0.07 1.48
C LEU A 175 -12.26 0.91 1.23
N THR A 176 -12.10 1.98 1.98
CA THR A 176 -10.81 2.69 2.05
C THR A 176 -9.81 1.89 2.87
N SER A 177 -8.49 2.18 2.71
CA SER A 177 -7.46 1.59 3.57
C SER A 177 -7.74 1.81 5.05
N ASP A 178 -8.17 3.02 5.44
CA ASP A 178 -8.50 3.35 6.83
C ASP A 178 -9.65 2.49 7.38
N ALA A 179 -10.63 2.15 6.53
CA ALA A 179 -11.71 1.25 6.92
C ALA A 179 -11.20 -0.17 7.13
N VAL A 180 -10.33 -0.66 6.23
CA VAL A 180 -9.71 -1.98 6.34
C VAL A 180 -8.86 -2.06 7.60
N ASP A 181 -8.01 -1.06 7.88
CA ASP A 181 -7.16 -1.01 9.08
C ASP A 181 -8.00 -1.05 10.37
N LEU A 182 -9.14 -0.31 10.40
CA LEU A 182 -10.01 -0.29 11.56
C LEU A 182 -10.71 -1.65 11.77
N ILE A 183 -11.24 -2.25 10.69
CA ILE A 183 -11.89 -3.55 10.75
C ILE A 183 -10.88 -4.64 11.12
N HIS A 184 -9.65 -4.55 10.60
CA HIS A 184 -8.54 -5.44 10.93
C HIS A 184 -8.21 -5.40 12.43
N ALA A 185 -8.11 -4.22 13.03
CA ALA A 185 -7.85 -4.08 14.47
C ALA A 185 -8.96 -4.73 15.33
N VAL A 186 -10.22 -4.64 14.89
CA VAL A 186 -11.34 -5.33 15.56
C VAL A 186 -11.26 -6.84 15.36
N ALA A 187 -10.91 -7.29 14.15
CA ALA A 187 -10.79 -8.71 13.83
C ALA A 187 -9.63 -9.37 14.57
N GLU A 188 -8.50 -8.70 14.67
CA GLU A 188 -7.35 -9.14 15.47
C GLU A 188 -7.72 -9.27 16.96
N ALA A 189 -8.44 -8.29 17.52
CA ALA A 189 -8.94 -8.36 18.89
C ALA A 189 -9.89 -9.55 19.11
N CYS A 190 -10.72 -9.88 18.12
CA CYS A 190 -11.60 -11.06 18.17
C CYS A 190 -10.79 -12.37 18.10
N ALA A 191 -9.82 -12.45 17.20
CA ALA A 191 -8.98 -13.63 17.06
C ALA A 191 -8.19 -13.91 18.34
N LEU A 192 -7.50 -12.89 18.87
CA LEU A 192 -6.73 -12.99 20.12
C LEU A 192 -7.58 -13.33 21.34
N HIS A 193 -8.86 -12.92 21.35
CA HIS A 193 -9.78 -13.27 22.44
C HIS A 193 -10.13 -14.76 22.42
N LEU A 194 -10.29 -15.36 21.24
CA LEU A 194 -10.61 -16.77 21.10
C LEU A 194 -9.40 -17.66 21.39
N ASP A 195 -8.30 -17.42 20.68
CA ASP A 195 -7.06 -18.17 20.86
C ASP A 195 -5.84 -17.32 20.43
N PRO A 196 -4.87 -17.08 21.35
CA PRO A 196 -3.64 -16.38 21.01
C PRO A 196 -2.76 -17.11 19.98
N GLU A 197 -2.90 -18.43 19.80
CA GLU A 197 -2.16 -19.21 18.80
C GLU A 197 -2.77 -19.11 17.41
N GLY A 198 -3.98 -18.54 17.30
CA GLY A 198 -4.68 -18.25 16.06
C GLY A 198 -5.92 -19.10 15.83
N VAL A 199 -6.88 -18.54 15.13
CA VAL A 199 -8.17 -19.16 14.79
C VAL A 199 -8.47 -19.02 13.30
N PRO A 200 -9.39 -19.83 12.72
CA PRO A 200 -9.84 -19.68 11.35
C PRO A 200 -10.76 -18.46 11.17
N LEU A 201 -10.69 -17.87 9.97
CA LEU A 201 -11.68 -16.90 9.49
C LEU A 201 -12.73 -17.63 8.65
N VAL A 202 -13.99 -17.52 8.98
CA VAL A 202 -15.09 -18.16 8.25
C VAL A 202 -15.85 -17.12 7.45
N HIS A 203 -15.84 -17.27 6.11
CA HIS A 203 -16.64 -16.40 5.25
C HIS A 203 -18.12 -16.74 5.34
N VAL A 204 -18.97 -15.71 5.53
CA VAL A 204 -20.43 -15.85 5.59
C VAL A 204 -21.10 -14.86 4.64
N GLY A 205 -22.13 -15.32 3.95
CA GLY A 205 -22.97 -14.49 3.10
C GLY A 205 -22.35 -14.13 1.74
N PRO A 206 -22.68 -12.95 1.20
CA PRO A 206 -22.23 -12.54 -0.12
C PRO A 206 -20.72 -12.35 -0.22
N ALA A 207 -20.15 -12.64 -1.39
CA ALA A 207 -18.73 -12.43 -1.66
C ALA A 207 -18.31 -10.98 -1.31
N SER A 208 -17.18 -10.86 -0.63
CA SER A 208 -16.68 -9.58 -0.13
C SER A 208 -15.15 -9.52 -0.13
N SER A 209 -14.60 -8.39 -0.57
CA SER A 209 -13.18 -8.08 -0.46
C SER A 209 -12.71 -7.97 1.01
N VAL A 210 -13.62 -7.68 1.95
CA VAL A 210 -13.33 -7.60 3.39
C VAL A 210 -12.77 -8.90 3.92
N THR A 211 -13.36 -10.05 3.55
CA THR A 211 -12.90 -11.36 3.99
C THR A 211 -11.44 -11.61 3.61
N LEU A 212 -11.07 -11.32 2.36
CA LEU A 212 -9.70 -11.49 1.88
C LEU A 212 -8.73 -10.47 2.52
N ALA A 213 -9.21 -9.26 2.82
CA ALA A 213 -8.40 -8.25 3.47
C ALA A 213 -8.06 -8.60 4.93
N LEU A 214 -8.91 -9.38 5.60
CA LEU A 214 -8.70 -9.82 6.98
C LEU A 214 -7.95 -11.15 7.09
N ALA A 215 -7.86 -11.93 6.03
CA ALA A 215 -7.40 -13.32 6.09
C ALA A 215 -5.96 -13.48 6.61
N ASP A 216 -5.08 -12.49 6.40
CA ASP A 216 -3.68 -12.50 6.89
C ASP A 216 -3.59 -12.49 8.44
N THR A 217 -4.67 -12.16 9.16
CA THR A 217 -4.75 -12.16 10.63
C THR A 217 -5.07 -13.54 11.22
N PHE A 218 -5.52 -14.45 10.37
CA PHE A 218 -6.07 -15.74 10.76
C PHE A 218 -5.22 -16.89 10.26
N THR A 219 -5.40 -18.09 10.84
CA THR A 219 -4.62 -19.27 10.45
C THR A 219 -4.91 -19.73 9.03
N HIS A 220 -6.17 -19.71 8.64
CA HIS A 220 -6.65 -20.05 7.29
C HIS A 220 -8.06 -19.47 7.06
N LEU A 221 -8.48 -19.45 5.81
CA LEU A 221 -9.79 -18.98 5.39
C LEU A 221 -10.73 -20.16 5.10
N VAL A 222 -11.85 -20.22 5.82
CA VAL A 222 -12.92 -21.17 5.54
C VAL A 222 -13.92 -20.55 4.58
N VAL A 223 -14.10 -21.19 3.42
CA VAL A 223 -15.06 -20.78 2.38
C VAL A 223 -16.02 -21.94 2.15
N PRO A 224 -17.17 -22.03 2.88
CA PRO A 224 -18.07 -23.16 2.76
C PRO A 224 -18.88 -23.11 1.47
N GLY A 225 -19.01 -24.28 0.79
CA GLY A 225 -19.82 -24.42 -0.40
C GLY A 225 -19.08 -24.17 -1.72
N GLY A 226 -19.78 -24.25 -2.85
CA GLY A 226 -19.20 -24.22 -4.20
C GLY A 226 -19.98 -23.33 -5.19
N THR A 227 -20.67 -22.28 -4.71
CA THR A 227 -21.33 -21.32 -5.61
C THR A 227 -20.28 -20.53 -6.41
N PRO A 228 -20.65 -19.96 -7.57
CA PRO A 228 -19.72 -19.17 -8.38
C PRO A 228 -19.02 -18.06 -7.59
N GLU A 229 -19.73 -17.38 -6.69
CA GLU A 229 -19.21 -16.28 -5.88
C GLU A 229 -18.19 -16.79 -4.84
N LEU A 230 -18.44 -17.93 -4.20
CA LEU A 230 -17.51 -18.54 -3.24
C LEU A 230 -16.25 -19.08 -3.92
N ARG A 231 -16.40 -19.65 -5.11
CA ARG A 231 -15.27 -20.07 -5.95
C ARG A 231 -14.42 -18.86 -6.38
N ASP A 232 -15.06 -17.72 -6.64
CA ASP A 232 -14.35 -16.47 -6.94
C ASP A 232 -13.53 -15.97 -5.74
N ILE A 233 -14.05 -16.10 -4.51
CA ILE A 233 -13.25 -15.85 -3.28
C ILE A 233 -12.05 -16.78 -3.21
N ARG A 234 -12.23 -18.08 -3.49
CA ARG A 234 -11.11 -19.05 -3.48
C ARG A 234 -10.05 -18.71 -4.51
N ARG A 235 -10.43 -18.31 -5.74
CA ARG A 235 -9.45 -17.86 -6.76
C ARG A 235 -8.63 -16.67 -6.27
N ARG A 236 -9.28 -15.67 -5.68
CA ARG A 236 -8.59 -14.52 -5.09
C ARG A 236 -7.70 -14.90 -3.91
N ALA A 237 -8.16 -15.82 -3.06
CA ALA A 237 -7.36 -16.34 -1.95
C ALA A 237 -6.10 -17.05 -2.45
N VAL A 238 -6.24 -17.92 -3.45
CA VAL A 238 -5.11 -18.63 -4.08
C VAL A 238 -4.09 -17.65 -4.67
N ILE A 239 -4.56 -16.61 -5.42
CA ILE A 239 -3.67 -15.58 -5.97
C ILE A 239 -2.94 -14.81 -4.85
N ARG A 240 -3.57 -14.64 -3.70
CA ARG A 240 -2.99 -13.97 -2.52
C ARG A 240 -2.18 -14.90 -1.62
N GLU A 241 -2.04 -16.16 -2.00
CA GLU A 241 -1.35 -17.20 -1.23
C GLU A 241 -1.98 -17.46 0.16
N ILE A 242 -3.31 -17.29 0.25
CA ILE A 242 -4.11 -17.55 1.45
C ILE A 242 -4.61 -19.01 1.38
N GLU A 243 -4.34 -19.78 2.42
CA GLU A 243 -4.86 -21.15 2.53
C GLU A 243 -6.38 -21.16 2.69
N THR A 244 -7.08 -21.98 1.89
CA THR A 244 -8.54 -22.10 1.95
C THR A 244 -8.97 -23.53 2.21
N VAL A 245 -9.96 -23.69 3.09
CA VAL A 245 -10.60 -24.97 3.40
C VAL A 245 -12.11 -24.86 3.27
N ASP A 246 -12.82 -26.00 3.20
CA ASP A 246 -14.29 -26.03 3.06
C ASP A 246 -15.00 -25.94 4.41
N ASP A 247 -14.40 -26.52 5.45
CA ASP A 247 -14.99 -26.63 6.78
C ASP A 247 -14.01 -26.17 7.86
N ALA A 248 -14.52 -25.53 8.92
CA ALA A 248 -13.72 -25.17 10.07
C ALA A 248 -13.52 -26.37 11.02
N ALA A 249 -12.29 -26.61 11.44
CA ALA A 249 -11.99 -27.57 12.49
C ALA A 249 -11.94 -26.88 13.86
N GLY A 250 -13.08 -26.39 14.35
CA GLY A 250 -13.17 -25.73 15.65
C GLY A 250 -13.74 -24.31 15.60
N PRO A 251 -13.80 -23.61 16.75
CA PRO A 251 -14.34 -22.25 16.82
C PRO A 251 -13.49 -21.27 16.02
N GLY A 252 -14.15 -20.29 15.39
CA GLY A 252 -13.50 -19.30 14.58
C GLY A 252 -14.24 -17.96 14.57
N VAL A 253 -13.70 -17.02 13.80
CA VAL A 253 -14.35 -15.72 13.58
C VAL A 253 -15.11 -15.76 12.25
N ARG A 254 -16.43 -15.61 12.31
CA ARG A 254 -17.30 -15.51 11.14
C ARG A 254 -17.35 -14.06 10.67
N VAL A 255 -17.12 -13.78 9.41
CA VAL A 255 -17.18 -12.44 8.83
C VAL A 255 -18.29 -12.33 7.80
N LEU A 256 -19.13 -11.32 7.96
CA LEU A 256 -20.23 -10.97 7.07
C LEU A 256 -20.08 -9.51 6.62
N SER A 257 -20.03 -9.29 5.31
CA SER A 257 -20.14 -7.95 4.74
C SER A 257 -21.47 -7.79 4.00
N ALA A 258 -22.34 -6.94 4.54
CA ALA A 258 -23.61 -6.56 3.95
C ALA A 258 -23.60 -5.13 3.37
N ILE A 259 -22.42 -4.63 3.00
CA ILE A 259 -22.23 -3.29 2.43
C ILE A 259 -22.97 -3.19 1.09
N GLY A 260 -23.73 -2.10 0.92
CA GLY A 260 -24.50 -1.81 -0.30
C GLY A 260 -25.70 -2.73 -0.53
N ARG A 261 -26.13 -3.50 0.46
CA ARG A 261 -27.35 -4.30 0.40
C ARG A 261 -28.57 -3.52 0.90
N PRO A 262 -29.78 -3.83 0.41
CA PRO A 262 -31.02 -3.30 0.95
C PRO A 262 -31.20 -3.65 2.43
N ALA A 263 -31.91 -2.81 3.19
CA ALA A 263 -32.03 -2.97 4.63
C ALA A 263 -32.63 -4.33 5.07
N ASP A 264 -33.62 -4.83 4.33
CA ASP A 264 -34.27 -6.11 4.65
C ASP A 264 -33.28 -7.28 4.44
N GLU A 265 -32.52 -7.28 3.34
CA GLU A 265 -31.48 -8.27 3.08
C GLU A 265 -30.35 -8.22 4.15
N VAL A 266 -29.95 -7.01 4.58
CA VAL A 266 -28.98 -6.86 5.68
C VAL A 266 -29.48 -7.51 6.95
N LEU A 267 -30.76 -7.30 7.31
CA LEU A 267 -31.36 -7.86 8.52
C LEU A 267 -31.45 -9.38 8.45
N ASP A 268 -31.85 -9.94 7.29
CA ASP A 268 -31.89 -11.39 7.07
C ASP A 268 -30.51 -12.02 7.23
N LEU A 269 -29.48 -11.41 6.62
CA LEU A 269 -28.09 -11.88 6.71
C LEU A 269 -27.55 -11.84 8.15
N VAL A 270 -27.85 -10.76 8.88
CA VAL A 270 -27.45 -10.60 10.29
C VAL A 270 -28.15 -11.65 11.18
N ASP A 271 -29.44 -11.87 10.98
CA ASP A 271 -30.22 -12.84 11.75
C ASP A 271 -29.70 -14.27 11.51
N ASN A 272 -29.48 -14.63 10.26
CA ASN A 272 -28.89 -15.93 9.90
C ASN A 272 -27.52 -16.14 10.54
N LEU A 273 -26.61 -15.14 10.46
CA LEU A 273 -25.29 -15.28 11.07
C LEU A 273 -25.40 -15.47 12.59
N VAL A 274 -26.23 -14.67 13.27
CA VAL A 274 -26.41 -14.75 14.73
C VAL A 274 -26.99 -16.10 15.16
N LEU A 275 -27.93 -16.66 14.38
CA LEU A 275 -28.53 -17.97 14.65
C LEU A 275 -27.55 -19.12 14.40
N ASP A 276 -26.64 -18.97 13.44
CA ASP A 276 -25.66 -19.98 13.06
C ASP A 276 -24.38 -19.94 13.91
N LEU A 277 -24.20 -18.93 14.79
CA LEU A 277 -23.04 -18.87 15.69
C LEU A 277 -23.05 -20.03 16.68
N GLY A 278 -21.99 -20.84 16.64
CA GLY A 278 -21.72 -21.90 17.59
C GLY A 278 -21.13 -21.39 18.92
N GLU A 279 -21.06 -22.28 19.91
CA GLU A 279 -20.40 -21.96 21.19
C GLU A 279 -18.91 -21.68 20.98
N GLY A 280 -18.43 -20.55 21.50
CA GLY A 280 -17.04 -20.10 21.33
C GLY A 280 -16.72 -19.47 19.97
N GLU A 281 -17.72 -19.24 19.11
CA GLU A 281 -17.52 -18.49 17.87
C GLU A 281 -17.86 -17.00 18.04
N LEU A 282 -17.20 -16.17 17.23
CA LEU A 282 -17.49 -14.73 17.13
C LEU A 282 -17.95 -14.37 15.71
N GLY A 283 -18.91 -13.43 15.62
CA GLY A 283 -19.37 -12.87 14.35
C GLY A 283 -18.96 -11.41 14.20
N ILE A 284 -18.32 -11.06 13.10
CA ILE A 284 -18.06 -9.67 12.71
C ILE A 284 -18.97 -9.33 11.53
N ILE A 285 -19.82 -8.33 11.71
CA ILE A 285 -20.82 -7.91 10.73
C ILE A 285 -20.53 -6.46 10.34
N ILE A 286 -20.36 -6.22 9.04
CA ILE A 286 -20.16 -4.88 8.50
C ILE A 286 -21.32 -4.55 7.54
N GLY A 287 -21.92 -3.40 7.71
CA GLY A 287 -23.05 -2.99 6.89
C GLY A 287 -23.39 -1.50 7.01
N PRO A 288 -24.47 -1.03 6.37
CA PRO A 288 -24.89 0.36 6.47
C PRO A 288 -25.21 0.75 7.92
N ALA A 289 -24.64 1.86 8.42
CA ALA A 289 -24.94 2.35 9.77
C ALA A 289 -26.44 2.68 9.97
N GLY A 290 -27.13 3.07 8.90
CA GLY A 290 -28.58 3.28 8.92
C GLY A 290 -29.37 2.05 9.34
N VAL A 291 -28.84 0.84 9.11
CA VAL A 291 -29.47 -0.43 9.51
C VAL A 291 -28.94 -0.93 10.84
N LEU A 292 -27.61 -0.91 11.01
CA LEU A 292 -26.96 -1.48 12.20
C LEU A 292 -26.98 -0.55 13.42
N CYS A 293 -26.90 0.77 13.21
CA CYS A 293 -26.68 1.73 14.29
C CYS A 293 -27.83 2.70 14.53
N ASP A 294 -28.52 3.14 13.45
CA ASP A 294 -29.54 4.19 13.52
C ASP A 294 -30.94 3.64 13.91
N GLU A 295 -31.88 4.55 14.10
CA GLU A 295 -33.29 4.21 14.31
C GLU A 295 -33.88 3.58 13.05
N LEU A 296 -34.60 2.48 13.21
CA LEU A 296 -35.39 1.84 12.17
C LEU A 296 -36.89 2.00 12.50
N GLN A 297 -37.75 1.74 11.51
CA GLN A 297 -39.19 1.86 11.67
C GLN A 297 -39.93 0.60 11.17
N GLY A 298 -41.08 0.36 11.71
CA GLY A 298 -42.05 -0.63 11.23
C GLY A 298 -41.55 -2.07 11.30
N GLN A 299 -41.48 -2.76 10.16
CA GLN A 299 -41.12 -4.17 10.10
C GLN A 299 -39.60 -4.36 10.30
N GLN A 300 -38.80 -3.48 9.76
CA GLN A 300 -37.34 -3.56 9.88
C GLN A 300 -36.87 -3.42 11.34
N GLU A 301 -37.49 -2.53 12.10
CA GLU A 301 -37.19 -2.42 13.53
C GLU A 301 -37.58 -3.68 14.31
N ARG A 302 -38.75 -4.23 14.02
CA ARG A 302 -39.20 -5.46 14.68
C ARG A 302 -38.29 -6.62 14.39
N HIS A 303 -37.80 -6.72 13.16
CA HIS A 303 -36.83 -7.73 12.72
C HIS A 303 -35.52 -7.57 13.49
N ARG A 304 -34.88 -6.38 13.46
CA ARG A 304 -33.66 -6.11 14.22
C ARG A 304 -33.83 -6.35 15.73
N ALA A 305 -34.96 -5.94 16.29
CA ALA A 305 -35.26 -6.17 17.70
C ALA A 305 -35.39 -7.67 18.03
N GLN A 306 -35.84 -8.49 17.09
CA GLN A 306 -35.87 -9.95 17.27
C GLN A 306 -34.48 -10.52 17.36
N THR A 307 -33.57 -10.15 16.44
CA THR A 307 -32.18 -10.55 16.48
C THR A 307 -31.49 -10.09 17.76
N LEU A 308 -31.69 -8.84 18.18
CA LEU A 308 -31.10 -8.30 19.42
C LEU A 308 -31.58 -9.00 20.70
N ARG A 309 -32.77 -9.63 20.69
CA ARG A 309 -33.25 -10.44 21.82
C ARG A 309 -32.48 -11.72 22.06
N SER A 310 -31.65 -12.16 21.09
CA SER A 310 -30.72 -13.26 21.31
C SER A 310 -29.60 -12.93 22.31
N GLU A 311 -29.47 -11.64 22.70
CA GLU A 311 -28.42 -11.13 23.59
C GLU A 311 -27.00 -11.48 23.14
N SER A 312 -26.79 -11.67 21.82
CA SER A 312 -25.50 -12.00 21.22
C SER A 312 -24.64 -10.79 20.88
N LEU A 313 -25.22 -9.57 20.83
CA LEU A 313 -24.47 -8.36 20.48
C LEU A 313 -23.52 -7.95 21.61
N ALA A 314 -22.21 -8.08 21.40
CA ALA A 314 -21.18 -7.67 22.35
C ALA A 314 -20.73 -6.22 22.11
N VAL A 315 -20.44 -5.87 20.85
CA VAL A 315 -19.95 -4.54 20.47
C VAL A 315 -20.71 -4.01 19.26
N ALA A 316 -21.06 -2.72 19.28
CA ALA A 316 -21.59 -2.03 18.11
C ALA A 316 -20.88 -0.70 17.89
N LEU A 317 -20.32 -0.52 16.70
CA LEU A 317 -19.57 0.65 16.29
C LEU A 317 -20.27 1.35 15.12
N ARG A 318 -20.36 2.67 15.19
CA ARG A 318 -20.60 3.51 14.02
C ARG A 318 -19.24 3.97 13.52
N LEU A 319 -18.88 3.62 12.29
CA LEU A 319 -17.59 3.96 11.71
C LEU A 319 -17.55 5.42 11.21
N PRO A 320 -16.37 6.03 11.09
CA PRO A 320 -16.19 7.34 10.47
C PRO A 320 -16.80 7.41 9.07
N ARG A 321 -17.16 8.61 8.64
CA ARG A 321 -17.65 8.81 7.26
C ARG A 321 -16.48 8.72 6.28
N GLY A 322 -16.79 8.37 5.02
CA GLY A 322 -15.81 8.27 3.96
C GLY A 322 -15.08 6.92 3.91
N MET A 323 -15.45 5.97 4.76
CA MET A 323 -14.88 4.61 4.81
C MET A 323 -15.30 3.75 3.61
N TRP A 324 -16.40 4.07 2.94
CA TRP A 324 -16.85 3.41 1.72
C TRP A 324 -16.58 4.30 0.51
N ARG A 325 -15.74 3.84 -0.42
CA ARG A 325 -15.26 4.65 -1.56
C ARG A 325 -16.36 5.15 -2.47
N GLU A 326 -17.37 4.32 -2.74
CA GLU A 326 -18.47 4.64 -3.66
C GLU A 326 -19.53 5.55 -3.03
N ALA A 327 -19.64 5.54 -1.71
CA ALA A 327 -20.66 6.27 -0.98
C ALA A 327 -20.09 7.03 0.23
N HIS A 328 -19.20 7.97 0.00
CA HIS A 328 -18.51 8.75 1.05
C HIS A 328 -19.44 9.42 2.09
N ARG A 329 -20.70 9.67 1.72
CA ARG A 329 -21.67 10.28 2.63
C ARG A 329 -22.36 9.27 3.54
N GLN A 330 -22.32 7.98 3.21
CA GLN A 330 -22.87 6.93 4.02
C GLN A 330 -21.87 6.51 5.10
N ALA A 331 -22.34 6.36 6.32
CA ALA A 331 -21.57 5.76 7.39
C ALA A 331 -21.80 4.24 7.39
N LEU A 332 -20.76 3.50 7.73
CA LEU A 332 -20.85 2.07 7.99
C LEU A 332 -21.03 1.81 9.49
N GLY A 333 -21.66 0.71 9.82
CA GLY A 333 -21.73 0.13 11.14
C GLY A 333 -20.96 -1.19 11.19
N LEU A 334 -20.43 -1.51 12.35
CA LEU A 334 -19.80 -2.78 12.63
C LEU A 334 -20.37 -3.35 13.92
N TRP A 335 -20.79 -4.61 13.89
CA TRP A 335 -21.19 -5.38 15.06
C TRP A 335 -20.19 -6.50 15.32
N VAL A 336 -19.93 -6.76 16.60
CA VAL A 336 -19.30 -7.99 17.05
C VAL A 336 -20.32 -8.75 17.88
N CYS A 337 -20.63 -9.96 17.46
CA CYS A 337 -21.58 -10.86 18.12
C CYS A 337 -20.85 -12.06 18.70
N ALA A 338 -21.29 -12.53 19.85
CA ALA A 338 -20.75 -13.67 20.58
C ALA A 338 -21.88 -14.55 21.12
N THR A 339 -21.59 -15.84 21.31
CA THR A 339 -22.51 -16.80 21.94
C THR A 339 -22.01 -17.19 23.34
N GLY A 340 -22.88 -17.74 24.17
CA GLY A 340 -22.52 -18.30 25.48
C GLY A 340 -22.59 -17.35 26.67
N GLY A 341 -22.97 -16.09 26.47
CA GLY A 341 -23.16 -15.11 27.55
C GLY A 341 -24.42 -14.27 27.32
N SER A 342 -25.11 -13.89 28.39
CA SER A 342 -26.18 -12.88 28.28
C SER A 342 -25.58 -11.50 28.16
N MET A 343 -25.51 -10.96 26.93
CA MET A 343 -25.00 -9.61 26.62
C MET A 343 -26.13 -8.57 26.75
N GLN A 344 -26.74 -8.45 27.95
CA GLN A 344 -27.80 -7.46 28.20
C GLN A 344 -27.32 -6.00 28.09
N ARG A 345 -26.04 -5.78 28.10
CA ARG A 345 -25.40 -4.47 28.03
C ARG A 345 -24.27 -4.46 26.99
N PRO A 346 -24.60 -4.45 25.69
CA PRO A 346 -23.59 -4.30 24.66
C PRO A 346 -22.79 -3.01 24.86
N LEU A 347 -21.53 -3.02 24.44
CA LEU A 347 -20.67 -1.85 24.45
C LEU A 347 -20.74 -1.16 23.09
N VAL A 348 -21.00 0.14 23.06
CA VAL A 348 -21.21 0.88 21.81
C VAL A 348 -20.31 2.10 21.71
N ALA A 349 -19.92 2.48 20.48
CA ALA A 349 -19.19 3.71 20.22
C ALA A 349 -19.60 4.38 18.90
N ASP A 350 -19.71 5.71 18.91
CA ASP A 350 -19.84 6.54 17.72
C ASP A 350 -18.47 7.07 17.29
N LEU A 351 -17.75 6.30 16.46
CA LEU A 351 -16.45 6.67 15.94
C LEU A 351 -16.53 7.71 14.81
N ALA A 352 -17.75 8.00 14.29
CA ALA A 352 -17.95 9.04 13.29
C ALA A 352 -17.69 10.47 13.82
N ALA A 353 -17.57 10.62 15.14
CA ALA A 353 -17.20 11.89 15.79
C ALA A 353 -15.69 12.17 15.79
N PHE A 354 -14.86 11.22 15.34
CA PHE A 354 -13.41 11.30 15.33
C PHE A 354 -12.86 11.40 13.90
N THR A 355 -11.76 12.11 13.75
CA THR A 355 -10.92 12.04 12.55
C THR A 355 -10.03 10.79 12.62
N ARG A 356 -9.43 10.38 11.50
CA ARG A 356 -8.52 9.21 11.46
C ARG A 356 -7.34 9.38 12.43
N ASP A 357 -6.77 10.57 12.51
CA ASP A 357 -5.62 10.88 13.36
C ASP A 357 -5.96 10.90 14.87
N GLU A 358 -7.24 11.05 15.21
CA GLU A 358 -7.73 11.00 16.59
C GLU A 358 -8.05 9.58 17.06
N LEU A 359 -8.15 8.62 16.14
CA LEU A 359 -8.43 7.21 16.43
C LEU A 359 -7.14 6.43 16.61
N ASP A 360 -6.94 5.94 17.83
CA ASP A 360 -5.92 4.95 18.15
C ASP A 360 -6.51 3.55 18.02
N LEU A 361 -6.06 2.80 17.02
CA LEU A 361 -6.57 1.47 16.72
C LEU A 361 -6.17 0.44 17.79
N GLY A 362 -5.02 0.62 18.45
CA GLY A 362 -4.59 -0.23 19.55
C GLY A 362 -5.49 -0.10 20.78
N ASP A 363 -5.90 1.15 21.11
CA ASP A 363 -6.88 1.38 22.18
C ASP A 363 -8.26 0.85 21.82
N LEU A 364 -8.68 0.94 20.54
CA LEU A 364 -9.93 0.37 20.08
C LEU A 364 -9.91 -1.17 20.18
N ALA A 365 -8.86 -1.82 19.73
CA ALA A 365 -8.67 -3.26 19.85
C ALA A 365 -8.70 -3.71 21.31
N SER A 366 -8.02 -2.97 22.18
CA SER A 366 -8.00 -3.19 23.63
C SER A 366 -9.40 -3.05 24.24
N ASP A 367 -10.19 -2.06 23.79
CA ASP A 367 -11.57 -1.88 24.24
C ASP A 367 -12.45 -3.08 23.80
N VAL A 368 -12.30 -3.55 22.55
CA VAL A 368 -13.04 -4.71 22.03
C VAL A 368 -12.69 -5.99 22.82
N THR A 369 -11.40 -6.24 23.04
CA THR A 369 -10.96 -7.39 23.87
C THR A 369 -11.54 -7.34 25.28
N GLY A 370 -11.54 -6.14 25.90
CA GLY A 370 -12.13 -5.94 27.22
C GLY A 370 -13.65 -6.16 27.24
N ALA A 371 -14.34 -5.82 26.14
CA ALA A 371 -15.76 -6.05 25.97
C ALA A 371 -16.08 -7.56 25.90
N LEU A 372 -15.35 -8.28 25.07
CA LEU A 372 -15.52 -9.73 24.87
C LEU A 372 -15.20 -10.52 26.15
N ALA A 373 -14.15 -10.11 26.89
CA ALA A 373 -13.78 -10.71 28.17
C ALA A 373 -14.74 -10.34 29.32
N ALA A 374 -15.80 -9.57 29.08
CA ALA A 374 -16.78 -9.10 30.06
C ALA A 374 -16.10 -8.45 31.31
N MET A 375 -15.03 -7.71 31.10
CA MET A 375 -14.24 -7.09 32.19
C MET A 375 -15.04 -5.99 32.89
N ARG A 376 -15.62 -6.34 34.04
CA ARG A 376 -16.35 -5.39 34.90
C ARG A 376 -15.37 -4.41 35.56
N GLY A 377 -15.70 -3.12 35.50
CA GLY A 377 -14.91 -2.07 36.18
C GLY A 377 -13.74 -1.54 35.38
N ARG A 378 -13.49 -2.01 34.16
CA ARG A 378 -12.51 -1.43 33.25
C ARG A 378 -13.00 -0.09 32.67
N ALA A 379 -12.14 0.89 32.59
CA ALA A 379 -12.36 2.11 31.82
C ALA A 379 -12.08 1.85 30.34
N PHE A 380 -13.05 2.13 29.50
CA PHE A 380 -12.92 2.05 28.04
C PHE A 380 -12.65 3.45 27.47
N ARG A 381 -11.79 3.55 26.45
CA ARG A 381 -11.52 4.82 25.79
C ARG A 381 -12.68 5.26 24.89
N TYR A 382 -13.18 4.35 24.06
CA TYR A 382 -14.23 4.60 23.08
C TYR A 382 -15.56 4.00 23.45
N LEU A 383 -15.57 2.76 23.94
CA LEU A 383 -16.76 2.01 24.20
C LEU A 383 -17.53 2.49 25.44
N ARG A 384 -18.85 2.43 25.39
CA ARG A 384 -19.75 2.75 26.50
C ARG A 384 -20.83 1.69 26.61
N PRO A 385 -21.20 1.25 27.81
CA PRO A 385 -22.29 0.31 27.97
C PRO A 385 -23.63 0.97 27.59
N HIS A 386 -24.45 0.23 26.85
CA HIS A 386 -25.75 0.65 26.43
C HIS A 386 -26.76 -0.47 26.70
N ASP A 387 -27.77 -0.20 27.54
CA ASP A 387 -28.71 -1.23 27.98
C ASP A 387 -29.65 -1.66 26.83
N LEU A 388 -29.78 -2.96 26.58
CA LEU A 388 -30.66 -3.51 25.54
C LEU A 388 -32.16 -3.25 25.81
N PRO A 389 -32.70 -3.38 27.03
CA PRO A 389 -34.15 -3.19 27.27
C PRO A 389 -34.70 -1.84 26.78
N PRO A 390 -34.03 -0.69 26.97
CA PRO A 390 -34.47 0.57 26.36
C PRO A 390 -34.45 0.55 24.83
N ILE A 391 -33.47 -0.09 24.20
CA ILE A 391 -33.39 -0.22 22.72
C ILE A 391 -34.60 -1.00 22.22
N LEU A 392 -34.93 -2.11 22.88
CA LEU A 392 -36.02 -3.00 22.48
C LEU A 392 -37.42 -2.42 22.74
N SER A 393 -37.58 -1.54 23.73
CA SER A 393 -38.87 -0.99 24.15
C SER A 393 -39.20 0.37 23.55
N ALA A 394 -38.19 1.23 23.35
CA ALA A 394 -38.40 2.64 23.03
C ALA A 394 -38.07 3.02 21.57
N ARG A 395 -37.81 2.05 20.71
CA ARG A 395 -37.44 2.29 19.30
C ARG A 395 -36.28 3.29 19.16
N THR A 396 -35.23 3.09 19.96
CA THR A 396 -34.08 3.95 20.00
C THR A 396 -32.97 3.45 19.09
N VAL A 397 -31.97 4.30 18.89
CA VAL A 397 -30.72 3.94 18.14
C VAL A 397 -29.92 2.88 18.90
N VAL A 398 -29.28 1.97 18.18
CA VAL A 398 -28.36 0.99 18.77
C VAL A 398 -27.06 1.70 19.19
N VAL A 399 -26.59 2.63 18.38
CA VAL A 399 -25.39 3.43 18.69
C VAL A 399 -25.77 4.91 18.81
N PRO A 400 -25.86 5.47 20.02
CA PRO A 400 -26.12 6.89 20.22
C PRO A 400 -25.06 7.77 19.56
N ARG A 401 -25.47 8.90 18.97
CA ARG A 401 -24.56 9.84 18.33
C ARG A 401 -23.88 10.76 19.34
N GLY A 402 -22.66 11.18 19.06
CA GLY A 402 -21.95 12.24 19.78
C GLY A 402 -21.25 11.80 21.06
N VAL A 403 -21.08 10.51 21.30
CA VAL A 403 -20.28 9.99 22.43
C VAL A 403 -18.80 10.19 22.11
N ARG A 404 -18.19 11.19 22.74
CA ARG A 404 -16.75 11.50 22.56
C ARG A 404 -15.89 10.73 23.57
N ALA A 405 -14.66 10.37 23.14
CA ALA A 405 -13.62 9.84 24.02
C ALA A 405 -13.25 10.86 25.12
N LEU A 406 -12.91 10.34 26.31
CA LEU A 406 -12.24 11.14 27.32
C LEU A 406 -10.78 11.34 26.90
N ARG A 407 -10.42 12.58 26.51
CA ARG A 407 -9.01 12.93 26.28
C ARG A 407 -8.27 12.93 27.59
N LEU A 408 -7.24 12.11 27.72
CA LEU A 408 -6.25 12.23 28.78
C LEU A 408 -5.25 13.31 28.38
N ALA A 409 -5.41 14.52 28.92
CA ALA A 409 -4.61 15.71 28.60
C ALA A 409 -3.10 15.54 28.89
N THR A 410 -2.69 14.58 29.70
CA THR A 410 -1.31 14.39 30.15
C THR A 410 -0.38 13.87 29.06
N THR A 411 -0.82 13.00 28.18
CA THR A 411 -0.01 12.41 27.10
C THR A 411 0.35 13.42 25.99
N GLU A 412 -0.48 14.43 25.77
CA GLU A 412 -0.22 15.45 24.75
C GLU A 412 0.90 16.41 25.18
N ILE A 413 0.92 16.82 26.44
CA ILE A 413 1.99 17.69 27.00
C ILE A 413 3.34 16.98 26.93
N GLU A 414 3.39 15.71 27.39
CA GLU A 414 4.62 14.91 27.36
C GLU A 414 5.12 14.67 25.94
N ARG A 415 4.22 14.47 24.98
CA ARG A 415 4.55 14.31 23.56
C ARG A 415 5.20 15.58 22.98
N HIS A 416 4.61 16.76 23.22
CA HIS A 416 5.20 18.03 22.77
C HIS A 416 6.57 18.28 23.39
N LEU A 417 6.72 18.03 24.69
CA LEU A 417 7.99 18.16 25.38
C LEU A 417 9.05 17.18 24.86
N ALA A 418 8.67 15.93 24.58
CA ALA A 418 9.58 14.92 24.03
C ALA A 418 10.11 15.33 22.66
N VAL A 419 9.25 15.84 21.76
CA VAL A 419 9.66 16.32 20.42
C VAL A 419 10.60 17.53 20.54
N ILE A 420 10.26 18.51 21.39
CA ILE A 420 11.11 19.70 21.63
C ILE A 420 12.47 19.27 22.20
N ASN A 421 12.49 18.38 23.20
CA ASN A 421 13.73 17.91 23.81
C ASN A 421 14.61 17.13 22.81
N ALA A 422 14.01 16.25 22.00
CA ALA A 422 14.74 15.49 20.98
C ALA A 422 15.38 16.42 19.93
N ALA A 423 14.64 17.42 19.44
CA ALA A 423 15.16 18.39 18.50
C ALA A 423 16.23 19.31 19.14
N THR A 424 16.04 19.73 20.39
CA THR A 424 17.02 20.51 21.14
C THR A 424 18.32 19.75 21.34
N LEU A 425 18.27 18.45 21.61
CA LEU A 425 19.45 17.62 21.77
C LEU A 425 20.32 17.65 20.51
N VAL A 426 19.70 17.43 19.34
CA VAL A 426 20.41 17.45 18.05
C VAL A 426 20.99 18.84 17.76
N THR A 427 20.22 19.90 17.96
CA THR A 427 20.69 21.28 17.68
C THR A 427 21.80 21.76 18.65
N SER A 428 21.97 21.08 19.78
CA SER A 428 23.02 21.36 20.77
C SER A 428 24.33 20.60 20.53
N GLU A 429 24.34 19.63 19.61
CA GLU A 429 25.56 18.89 19.27
C GLU A 429 26.57 19.82 18.57
N PRO A 430 27.86 19.77 18.94
CA PRO A 430 28.88 20.60 18.30
C PRO A 430 29.12 20.13 16.86
N ILE A 431 29.09 21.05 15.91
CA ILE A 431 29.45 20.77 14.52
C ILE A 431 30.97 20.87 14.38
N GLN A 432 31.60 19.76 13.99
CA GLN A 432 33.04 19.76 13.73
C GLN A 432 33.35 20.62 12.50
N PRO A 433 34.36 21.49 12.55
CA PRO A 433 34.75 22.27 11.39
C PRO A 433 35.27 21.32 10.28
N PHE A 434 34.91 21.65 9.05
CA PHE A 434 35.48 20.98 7.88
C PHE A 434 36.71 21.75 7.43
N ASP A 435 37.88 21.14 7.54
CA ASP A 435 39.17 21.73 7.20
C ASP A 435 39.87 20.89 6.10
N VAL A 436 40.19 21.52 4.98
CA VAL A 436 40.90 20.92 3.87
C VAL A 436 42.02 21.86 3.42
N LEU A 437 43.27 21.41 3.53
CA LEU A 437 44.41 22.12 3.01
C LEU A 437 44.62 21.77 1.52
N ALA A 438 44.51 22.77 0.66
CA ALA A 438 44.79 22.63 -0.77
C ALA A 438 46.10 23.33 -1.10
N GLU A 439 47.06 22.60 -1.66
CA GLU A 439 48.33 23.13 -2.07
C GLU A 439 48.45 23.14 -3.62
N ARG A 440 49.40 23.94 -4.12
CA ARG A 440 49.63 24.00 -5.57
C ARG A 440 50.29 22.70 -6.05
N ALA A 441 49.66 22.02 -7.00
CA ALA A 441 50.22 20.81 -7.59
C ALA A 441 51.54 21.12 -8.31
N PRO A 442 52.56 20.28 -8.14
CA PRO A 442 53.84 20.44 -8.85
C PRO A 442 53.67 20.09 -10.33
N GLY A 443 53.47 21.10 -11.15
CA GLY A 443 53.35 20.97 -12.61
C GLY A 443 51.90 21.03 -13.13
N ALA A 444 51.74 21.65 -14.31
CA ALA A 444 50.44 21.74 -14.99
C ALA A 444 50.30 20.54 -15.97
N MET A 445 49.93 19.38 -15.47
CA MET A 445 49.62 18.24 -16.33
C MET A 445 48.12 18.13 -16.57
N LEU A 446 47.71 17.98 -17.83
CA LEU A 446 46.34 17.61 -18.20
C LEU A 446 46.12 16.15 -17.84
N LEU A 447 45.21 15.89 -16.89
CA LEU A 447 44.83 14.55 -16.51
C LEU A 447 44.16 13.83 -17.69
N ARG A 448 44.53 12.57 -17.90
CA ARG A 448 43.86 11.70 -18.86
C ARG A 448 42.42 11.46 -18.36
N ARG A 449 41.47 11.57 -19.26
CA ARG A 449 40.06 11.27 -18.97
C ARG A 449 39.67 9.99 -19.70
N ARG A 450 38.78 9.21 -19.10
CA ARG A 450 38.12 8.05 -19.70
C ARG A 450 36.63 8.09 -19.43
N SER A 451 35.88 7.56 -20.37
CA SER A 451 34.44 7.36 -20.12
C SER A 451 34.21 6.15 -19.22
N LEU A 452 33.07 6.14 -18.49
CA LEU A 452 32.68 4.97 -17.69
C LEU A 452 32.46 3.74 -18.58
N GLY A 453 32.06 3.93 -19.86
CA GLY A 453 31.99 2.88 -20.86
C GLY A 453 33.33 2.23 -21.12
N GLU A 454 34.37 3.03 -21.38
CA GLU A 454 35.76 2.55 -21.57
C GLU A 454 36.29 1.83 -20.32
N LEU A 455 35.99 2.34 -19.12
CA LEU A 455 36.40 1.69 -17.86
C LEU A 455 35.69 0.34 -17.65
N LYS A 456 34.44 0.22 -18.10
CA LYS A 456 33.73 -1.05 -18.09
C LYS A 456 34.34 -2.06 -19.05
N ASP A 457 34.68 -1.63 -20.27
CA ASP A 457 35.30 -2.50 -21.29
C ASP A 457 36.69 -2.99 -20.85
N LEU A 458 37.40 -2.18 -20.06
CA LEU A 458 38.66 -2.55 -19.42
C LEU A 458 38.50 -3.43 -18.17
N GLY A 459 37.27 -3.67 -17.72
CA GLY A 459 36.97 -4.47 -16.52
C GLY A 459 37.20 -3.73 -15.20
N HIS A 460 37.48 -2.43 -15.22
CA HIS A 460 37.70 -1.62 -14.02
C HIS A 460 36.42 -1.18 -13.34
N VAL A 461 35.29 -1.31 -14.03
CA VAL A 461 33.94 -0.94 -13.54
C VAL A 461 32.92 -1.99 -13.92
N ARG A 462 32.04 -2.33 -13.01
CA ARG A 462 30.88 -3.18 -13.27
C ARG A 462 29.60 -2.40 -13.01
N VAL A 463 28.62 -2.53 -13.90
CA VAL A 463 27.29 -1.96 -13.71
C VAL A 463 26.29 -3.08 -13.47
N LEU A 464 25.59 -3.00 -12.35
CA LEU A 464 24.57 -3.94 -11.93
C LEU A 464 23.21 -3.21 -11.89
N ARG A 465 22.14 -3.92 -12.19
CA ARG A 465 20.78 -3.33 -12.19
C ARG A 465 20.20 -3.37 -10.80
N GLY A 466 19.49 -2.32 -10.42
CA GLY A 466 18.63 -2.34 -9.27
C GLY A 466 17.42 -3.23 -9.50
N SER A 467 16.80 -3.66 -8.41
CA SER A 467 15.61 -4.50 -8.40
C SER A 467 14.35 -3.66 -8.19
N ARG A 468 13.23 -4.14 -8.68
CA ARG A 468 11.96 -3.55 -8.34
C ARG A 468 11.62 -3.94 -6.89
N ILE A 469 11.48 -2.94 -6.02
CA ILE A 469 11.25 -3.14 -4.59
C ILE A 469 9.97 -2.40 -4.22
N ASP A 470 9.01 -3.13 -3.64
CA ASP A 470 7.78 -2.56 -3.15
C ASP A 470 8.04 -1.81 -1.83
N ARG A 471 7.66 -0.53 -1.81
CA ARG A 471 7.81 0.33 -0.63
C ARG A 471 6.85 -0.03 0.50
N SER A 472 5.75 -0.73 0.19
CA SER A 472 4.80 -1.19 1.20
C SER A 472 5.38 -2.26 2.13
N HIS A 473 6.42 -2.97 1.68
CA HIS A 473 7.17 -3.91 2.52
C HIS A 473 8.15 -3.22 3.49
N GLY A 474 8.15 -1.88 3.50
CA GLY A 474 9.05 -1.11 4.37
C GLY A 474 8.74 -1.31 5.85
N ASN A 475 9.77 -1.68 6.62
CA ASN A 475 9.71 -1.76 8.07
C ASN A 475 10.70 -0.74 8.66
N PRO A 476 10.25 0.30 9.39
CA PRO A 476 11.15 1.29 9.98
C PRO A 476 12.21 0.69 10.91
N ALA A 477 11.92 -0.45 11.55
CA ALA A 477 12.84 -1.18 12.40
C ALA A 477 13.79 -2.12 11.62
N GLY A 478 13.60 -2.27 10.31
CA GLY A 478 14.42 -3.13 9.46
C GLY A 478 15.87 -2.65 9.39
N SER A 479 16.82 -3.59 9.24
CA SER A 479 18.25 -3.28 9.14
C SER A 479 18.77 -3.17 7.70
N VAL A 480 18.02 -3.68 6.70
CA VAL A 480 18.42 -3.61 5.28
C VAL A 480 17.91 -2.33 4.65
N ALA A 481 18.81 -1.43 4.28
CA ALA A 481 18.43 -0.19 3.59
C ALA A 481 18.04 -0.46 2.12
N VAL A 482 17.06 0.31 1.64
CA VAL A 482 16.66 0.33 0.22
C VAL A 482 17.07 1.68 -0.36
N LEU A 483 18.10 1.67 -1.18
CA LEU A 483 18.68 2.88 -1.77
C LEU A 483 18.05 3.20 -3.13
N SER A 484 17.90 4.49 -3.39
CA SER A 484 17.55 5.03 -4.70
C SER A 484 18.34 6.30 -4.96
N ALA A 485 18.99 6.40 -6.09
CA ALA A 485 19.74 7.61 -6.45
C ALA A 485 18.86 8.86 -6.52
N THR A 486 17.57 8.72 -6.84
CA THR A 486 16.61 9.84 -6.89
C THR A 486 16.09 10.24 -5.52
N ASN A 487 16.28 9.42 -4.50
CA ASN A 487 15.92 9.68 -3.11
C ASN A 487 16.97 9.09 -2.17
N PRO A 488 18.19 9.66 -2.12
CA PRO A 488 19.30 9.10 -1.33
C PRO A 488 19.05 9.08 0.18
N HIS A 489 18.11 9.91 0.66
CA HIS A 489 17.72 9.98 2.07
C HIS A 489 16.37 9.29 2.34
N GLY A 490 15.73 8.72 1.32
CA GLY A 490 14.46 8.01 1.43
C GLY A 490 14.70 6.64 2.04
N THR A 491 14.48 6.56 3.34
CA THR A 491 14.79 5.44 4.21
C THR A 491 13.71 4.36 4.22
N ALA A 492 13.42 3.77 3.07
CA ALA A 492 12.75 2.48 3.13
C ALA A 492 13.78 1.47 3.68
N ARG A 493 13.43 0.79 4.77
CA ARG A 493 14.23 -0.30 5.33
C ARG A 493 13.40 -1.56 5.28
N LEU A 494 14.04 -2.69 5.19
CA LEU A 494 13.40 -4.00 5.19
C LEU A 494 13.97 -4.84 6.33
N ASP A 495 13.14 -5.74 6.83
CA ASP A 495 13.65 -6.82 7.67
C ASP A 495 14.59 -7.71 6.85
N PRO A 496 15.70 -8.21 7.40
CA PRO A 496 16.65 -9.07 6.67
C PRO A 496 16.05 -10.35 6.11
N PHE A 497 15.10 -10.96 6.83
CA PHE A 497 14.41 -12.18 6.38
C PHE A 497 13.45 -11.86 5.25
N ASP A 498 12.69 -10.78 5.35
CA ASP A 498 11.80 -10.33 4.27
C ASP A 498 12.61 -9.92 3.04
N ALA A 499 13.72 -9.22 3.21
CA ALA A 499 14.60 -8.88 2.11
C ALA A 499 15.14 -10.12 1.37
N ALA A 500 15.49 -11.18 2.11
CA ALA A 500 15.96 -12.43 1.53
C ALA A 500 14.83 -13.25 0.88
N ARG A 501 13.65 -13.26 1.48
CA ARG A 501 12.48 -14.01 1.02
C ARG A 501 11.83 -13.38 -0.21
N LEU A 502 11.57 -12.06 -0.15
CA LEU A 502 10.84 -11.33 -1.18
C LEU A 502 11.72 -10.95 -2.37
N TYR A 503 13.02 -10.74 -2.13
CA TYR A 503 13.97 -10.29 -3.14
C TYR A 503 15.23 -11.17 -3.25
N PRO A 504 15.08 -12.50 -3.41
CA PRO A 504 16.21 -13.44 -3.36
C PRO A 504 17.23 -13.25 -4.48
N ARG A 505 16.85 -12.61 -5.60
CA ARG A 505 17.71 -12.34 -6.76
C ARG A 505 18.24 -10.92 -6.78
N ALA A 506 17.83 -10.07 -5.85
CA ALA A 506 18.29 -8.68 -5.81
C ALA A 506 19.77 -8.63 -5.41
N VAL A 507 20.54 -7.86 -6.18
CA VAL A 507 21.95 -7.66 -5.89
C VAL A 507 22.07 -6.68 -4.71
N ARG A 508 22.88 -7.06 -3.72
CA ARG A 508 23.25 -6.15 -2.62
C ARG A 508 24.47 -5.35 -2.98
N THR A 509 24.54 -4.15 -2.45
CA THR A 509 25.70 -3.30 -2.57
C THR A 509 26.87 -3.85 -1.76
N ASP A 510 28.10 -3.62 -2.24
CA ASP A 510 29.34 -3.71 -1.46
C ASP A 510 29.69 -2.31 -0.93
N PRO A 511 30.51 -2.19 0.15
CA PRO A 511 30.99 -0.91 0.61
C PRO A 511 31.73 -0.15 -0.50
N GLY A 512 31.35 1.11 -0.72
CA GLY A 512 31.91 1.96 -1.79
C GLY A 512 31.21 1.81 -3.14
N ASP A 513 30.14 1.05 -3.25
CA ASP A 513 29.34 1.02 -4.49
C ASP A 513 28.63 2.37 -4.71
N VAL A 514 28.66 2.85 -5.97
CA VAL A 514 27.96 4.08 -6.37
C VAL A 514 26.58 3.72 -6.90
N VAL A 515 25.54 4.17 -6.22
CA VAL A 515 24.14 4.03 -6.66
C VAL A 515 23.79 5.24 -7.52
N PHE A 516 23.42 5.05 -8.78
CA PHE A 516 23.17 6.14 -9.72
C PHE A 516 21.90 5.95 -10.55
N ALA A 517 21.40 7.06 -11.08
CA ALA A 517 20.32 7.10 -12.06
C ALA A 517 20.65 8.08 -13.18
N GLU A 518 20.23 7.75 -14.41
CA GLU A 518 20.40 8.58 -15.61
C GLU A 518 19.24 9.55 -15.79
N ARG A 519 18.07 9.20 -15.27
CA ARG A 519 16.80 9.94 -15.45
C ARG A 519 16.17 10.23 -14.09
N PRO A 520 15.48 11.38 -13.92
CA PRO A 520 15.25 12.46 -14.90
C PRO A 520 16.51 13.29 -15.23
N ARG A 521 17.55 13.15 -14.43
CA ARG A 521 18.89 13.75 -14.60
C ARG A 521 19.95 12.80 -14.05
N PRO A 522 21.20 12.93 -14.46
CA PRO A 522 22.30 12.24 -13.80
C PRO A 522 22.36 12.57 -12.31
N ILE A 523 22.34 11.55 -11.47
CA ILE A 523 22.43 11.68 -10.01
C ILE A 523 23.07 10.42 -9.44
N ALA A 524 23.90 10.57 -8.42
CA ALA A 524 24.60 9.46 -7.77
C ALA A 524 24.77 9.69 -6.28
N THR A 525 24.87 8.60 -5.54
CA THR A 525 25.25 8.55 -4.11
C THR A 525 26.13 7.34 -3.87
N VAL A 526 26.98 7.38 -2.85
CA VAL A 526 27.83 6.25 -2.47
C VAL A 526 27.18 5.50 -1.30
N ASP A 527 27.25 4.18 -1.32
CA ASP A 527 26.91 3.34 -0.16
C ASP A 527 28.20 2.91 0.55
N ASP A 528 28.58 3.68 1.56
CA ASP A 528 29.82 3.43 2.31
C ASP A 528 29.78 2.18 3.18
N HIS A 529 28.57 1.74 3.54
CA HIS A 529 28.36 0.60 4.44
C HIS A 529 28.16 -0.71 3.68
N GLY A 530 27.57 -0.66 2.51
CA GLY A 530 27.17 -1.84 1.76
C GLY A 530 25.98 -2.60 2.36
N GLY A 531 25.63 -3.72 1.74
CA GLY A 531 24.55 -4.58 2.19
C GLY A 531 23.14 -4.10 1.85
N SER A 532 23.02 -2.93 1.22
CA SER A 532 21.76 -2.32 0.83
C SER A 532 21.16 -2.96 -0.42
N LEU A 533 19.86 -2.91 -0.57
CA LEU A 533 19.17 -3.17 -1.83
C LEU A 533 19.04 -1.88 -2.63
N VAL A 534 19.07 -1.96 -3.95
CA VAL A 534 18.93 -0.80 -4.83
C VAL A 534 17.63 -0.90 -5.60
N ALA A 535 16.77 0.11 -5.42
CA ALA A 535 15.49 0.18 -6.11
C ALA A 535 15.65 0.65 -7.57
N SER A 536 15.03 -0.08 -8.51
CA SER A 536 14.90 0.35 -9.89
C SER A 536 14.15 1.72 -9.97
N PRO A 537 14.52 2.64 -10.88
CA PRO A 537 15.45 2.50 -12.02
C PRO A 537 16.92 2.75 -11.71
N SER A 538 17.31 2.91 -10.43
CA SER A 538 18.71 3.11 -10.07
C SER A 538 19.54 1.87 -10.38
N LYS A 539 20.84 2.10 -10.66
CA LYS A 539 21.84 1.08 -10.97
C LYS A 539 22.96 1.18 -9.95
N ILE A 540 23.74 0.11 -9.82
CA ILE A 540 24.94 0.04 -8.99
C ILE A 540 26.15 0.10 -9.91
N LEU A 541 27.07 1.02 -9.63
CA LEU A 541 28.38 1.11 -10.28
C LEU A 541 29.43 0.66 -9.27
N ARG A 542 30.01 -0.50 -9.48
CA ARG A 542 31.09 -1.05 -8.68
C ARG A 542 32.42 -0.74 -9.30
N ILE A 543 33.28 -0.07 -8.57
CA ILE A 543 34.55 0.47 -9.06
C ILE A 543 35.70 -0.34 -8.47
N SER A 544 36.60 -0.82 -9.28
CA SER A 544 37.80 -1.51 -8.80
C SER A 544 38.91 -0.52 -8.39
N SER A 545 39.80 -0.93 -7.53
CA SER A 545 41.00 -0.14 -7.14
C SER A 545 41.91 0.25 -8.31
N GLN A 546 41.77 -0.42 -9.45
CA GLN A 546 42.54 -0.14 -10.65
C GLN A 546 41.91 0.90 -11.58
N ALA A 547 40.74 1.43 -11.23
CA ALA A 547 40.01 2.39 -12.06
C ALA A 547 40.71 3.77 -12.14
N GLY A 548 41.63 4.08 -11.21
CA GLY A 548 42.30 5.36 -11.12
C GLY A 548 41.36 6.51 -10.68
N ILE A 549 40.21 6.17 -10.07
CA ILE A 549 39.28 7.12 -9.49
C ILE A 549 38.44 6.38 -8.44
N GLY A 550 38.06 7.06 -7.37
CA GLY A 550 37.28 6.51 -6.30
C GLY A 550 35.76 6.79 -6.41
N PRO A 551 34.95 6.12 -5.59
CA PRO A 551 33.49 6.19 -5.64
C PRO A 551 32.93 7.58 -5.36
N HIS A 552 33.43 8.31 -4.33
CA HIS A 552 32.93 9.64 -3.99
C HIS A 552 33.25 10.65 -5.09
N ALA A 553 34.43 10.55 -5.70
CA ALA A 553 34.80 11.41 -6.82
C ALA A 553 33.90 11.14 -8.05
N VAL A 554 33.61 9.89 -8.35
CA VAL A 554 32.69 9.53 -9.44
C VAL A 554 31.27 10.06 -9.13
N ALA A 555 30.75 9.86 -7.93
CA ALA A 555 29.44 10.37 -7.53
C ALA A 555 29.38 11.90 -7.61
N ALA A 556 30.40 12.60 -7.14
CA ALA A 556 30.51 14.06 -7.23
C ALA A 556 30.54 14.56 -8.68
N ILE A 557 31.25 13.86 -9.58
CA ILE A 557 31.28 14.20 -11.00
C ILE A 557 29.92 13.99 -11.65
N ILE A 558 29.26 12.85 -11.40
CA ILE A 558 27.92 12.56 -11.94
C ILE A 558 26.92 13.64 -11.50
N ASN A 559 26.96 14.05 -10.25
CA ASN A 559 26.04 15.07 -9.68
C ASN A 559 26.27 16.49 -10.26
N ARG A 560 27.41 16.73 -10.92
CA ARG A 560 27.77 18.00 -11.61
C ARG A 560 27.44 17.98 -13.10
N LEU A 561 27.06 16.83 -13.66
CA LEU A 561 26.66 16.75 -15.07
C LEU A 561 25.43 17.62 -15.34
N PRO A 562 25.22 18.07 -16.58
CA PRO A 562 24.04 18.84 -16.96
C PRO A 562 22.73 18.12 -16.56
N ASN A 563 21.70 18.90 -16.25
CA ASN A 563 20.38 18.37 -15.84
C ASN A 563 19.59 17.72 -16.99
N GLU A 564 20.27 17.21 -18.00
CA GLU A 564 19.71 16.50 -19.13
C GLU A 564 20.03 15.01 -19.02
N PRO A 565 19.10 14.12 -19.37
CA PRO A 565 19.37 12.69 -19.38
C PRO A 565 20.49 12.38 -20.39
N THR A 566 21.54 11.75 -19.92
CA THR A 566 22.66 11.29 -20.76
C THR A 566 22.98 9.83 -20.42
N GLU A 567 23.46 9.10 -21.41
CA GLU A 567 23.84 7.70 -21.21
C GLU A 567 25.10 7.62 -20.33
N TRP A 568 25.06 6.80 -19.30
CA TRP A 568 26.13 6.67 -18.32
C TRP A 568 27.47 6.27 -18.94
N GLN A 569 27.47 5.54 -20.07
CA GLN A 569 28.68 5.13 -20.78
C GLN A 569 29.50 6.33 -21.25
N THR A 570 28.87 7.45 -21.52
CA THR A 570 29.50 8.68 -22.02
C THR A 570 30.08 9.55 -20.91
N TRP A 571 29.78 9.25 -19.64
CA TRP A 571 30.25 10.07 -18.53
C TRP A 571 31.75 9.94 -18.36
N SER A 572 32.43 11.07 -18.44
CA SER A 572 33.91 11.13 -18.50
C SER A 572 34.48 11.50 -17.12
N VAL A 573 35.41 10.67 -16.63
CA VAL A 573 36.10 10.84 -15.35
C VAL A 573 37.61 10.99 -15.53
N PRO A 574 38.29 11.77 -14.68
CA PRO A 574 39.75 11.85 -14.70
C PRO A 574 40.37 10.57 -14.14
N ILE A 575 41.56 10.21 -14.63
CA ILE A 575 42.32 9.10 -14.11
C ILE A 575 43.48 9.66 -13.29
N LEU A 576 43.51 9.31 -12.03
CA LEU A 576 44.42 9.78 -11.00
C LEU A 576 45.40 8.66 -10.61
N ASP A 577 46.53 9.04 -10.01
CA ASP A 577 47.41 8.10 -9.35
C ASP A 577 46.80 7.62 -8.02
N THR A 578 47.14 6.43 -7.57
CA THR A 578 46.56 5.78 -6.39
C THR A 578 46.60 6.68 -5.15
N SER A 579 47.71 7.35 -4.87
CA SER A 579 47.87 8.25 -3.73
C SER A 579 47.00 9.51 -3.82
N GLU A 580 46.70 10.00 -5.02
CA GLU A 580 45.78 11.12 -5.22
C GLU A 580 44.32 10.67 -5.10
N VAL A 581 44.01 9.44 -5.54
CA VAL A 581 42.67 8.86 -5.34
C VAL A 581 42.36 8.75 -3.86
N GLU A 582 43.29 8.20 -3.04
CA GLU A 582 43.07 8.02 -1.60
C GLU A 582 42.84 9.36 -0.88
N ARG A 583 43.68 10.36 -1.15
CA ARG A 583 43.55 11.70 -0.54
C ARG A 583 42.27 12.40 -0.96
N LEU A 584 41.87 12.28 -2.21
CA LEU A 584 40.64 12.88 -2.72
C LEU A 584 39.41 12.21 -2.11
N GLU A 585 39.41 10.87 -2.02
CA GLU A 585 38.32 10.12 -1.42
C GLU A 585 38.15 10.47 0.07
N GLU A 586 39.22 10.53 0.84
CA GLU A 586 39.18 10.92 2.25
C GLU A 586 38.59 12.33 2.42
N ALA A 587 39.01 13.29 1.64
CA ALA A 587 38.50 14.66 1.66
C ALA A 587 36.99 14.73 1.26
N LEU A 588 36.59 13.97 0.23
CA LEU A 588 35.21 13.95 -0.23
C LEU A 588 34.29 13.26 0.78
N LEU A 589 34.73 12.16 1.39
CA LEU A 589 33.98 11.49 2.46
C LEU A 589 33.80 12.41 3.66
N ALA A 590 34.86 13.12 4.09
CA ALA A 590 34.77 14.10 5.16
C ALA A 590 33.77 15.24 4.80
N ALA A 591 33.75 15.71 3.55
CA ALA A 591 32.80 16.70 3.09
C ALA A 591 31.34 16.20 3.11
N VAL A 592 31.11 14.97 2.65
CA VAL A 592 29.79 14.34 2.68
C VAL A 592 29.28 14.18 4.12
N ASN A 593 30.13 13.73 5.05
CA ASN A 593 29.79 13.58 6.46
C ASN A 593 29.47 14.94 7.11
N HIS A 594 30.26 15.97 6.79
CA HIS A 594 30.00 17.33 7.28
C HIS A 594 28.67 17.88 6.74
N GLU A 595 28.42 17.72 5.44
CA GLU A 595 27.13 18.12 4.81
C GLU A 595 25.94 17.39 5.46
N THR A 596 26.08 16.10 5.72
CA THR A 596 25.05 15.29 6.36
C THR A 596 24.75 15.80 7.77
N THR A 597 25.79 16.14 8.54
CA THR A 597 25.67 16.73 9.87
C THR A 597 24.95 18.08 9.83
N LEU A 598 25.33 18.96 8.90
CA LEU A 598 24.67 20.27 8.70
C LEU A 598 23.20 20.13 8.35
N ARG A 599 22.84 19.17 7.46
CA ARG A 599 21.46 18.90 7.12
C ARG A 599 20.65 18.41 8.32
N ARG A 600 21.19 17.46 9.07
CA ARG A 600 20.56 16.96 10.30
C ARG A 600 20.27 18.08 11.31
N HIS A 601 21.22 19.00 11.49
CA HIS A 601 21.03 20.18 12.36
C HIS A 601 19.96 21.15 11.81
N LEU A 602 19.94 21.37 10.50
CA LEU A 602 18.95 22.23 9.86
C LEU A 602 17.53 21.66 10.00
N ASP A 603 17.37 20.37 9.77
CA ASP A 603 16.08 19.70 9.88
C ASP A 603 15.62 19.67 11.35
N ALA A 604 16.50 19.34 12.29
CA ALA A 604 16.19 19.41 13.71
C ALA A 604 15.80 20.83 14.18
N THR A 605 16.42 21.87 13.60
CA THR A 605 16.03 23.26 13.87
C THR A 605 14.63 23.59 13.36
N ARG A 606 14.27 23.11 12.18
CA ARG A 606 12.92 23.27 11.62
C ARG A 606 11.87 22.52 12.45
N ASP A 607 12.18 21.30 12.85
CA ASP A 607 11.31 20.48 13.70
C ASP A 607 11.13 21.16 15.08
N LEU A 608 12.19 21.71 15.66
CA LEU A 608 12.14 22.46 16.91
C LEU A 608 11.22 23.68 16.80
N VAL A 609 11.36 24.47 15.74
CA VAL A 609 10.52 25.65 15.52
C VAL A 609 9.03 25.24 15.39
N THR A 610 8.76 24.20 14.61
CA THR A 610 7.40 23.68 14.44
C THR A 610 6.83 23.19 15.76
N ALA A 611 7.59 22.35 16.49
CA ALA A 611 7.16 21.80 17.78
C ALA A 611 6.93 22.86 18.85
N MET A 612 7.74 23.93 18.88
CA MET A 612 7.52 25.08 19.79
C MET A 612 6.22 25.81 19.45
N ILE A 613 5.97 26.09 18.16
CA ILE A 613 4.75 26.78 17.74
C ILE A 613 3.52 25.95 18.11
N ASP A 614 3.53 24.66 17.77
CA ASP A 614 2.40 23.76 18.01
C ASP A 614 2.18 23.54 19.51
N GLY A 615 3.24 23.38 20.29
CA GLY A 615 3.15 23.20 21.72
C GLY A 615 2.61 24.43 22.47
N VAL A 616 3.00 25.64 22.04
CA VAL A 616 2.48 26.89 22.63
C VAL A 616 1.04 27.13 22.17
N ALA A 617 0.72 26.91 20.89
CA ALA A 617 -0.63 27.07 20.36
C ALA A 617 -1.63 26.08 21.01
N ALA A 618 -1.18 24.87 21.34
CA ALA A 618 -1.99 23.88 22.07
C ALA A 618 -2.13 24.21 23.58
N GLY A 619 -1.40 25.19 24.09
CA GLY A 619 -1.34 25.49 25.54
C GLY A 619 -0.62 24.40 26.36
N ALA A 620 0.13 23.52 25.67
CA ALA A 620 0.86 22.40 26.28
C ALA A 620 2.25 22.77 26.82
N VAL A 621 2.85 23.84 26.26
CA VAL A 621 4.21 24.28 26.56
C VAL A 621 4.25 25.80 26.78
N THR A 622 5.03 26.24 27.74
CA THR A 622 5.38 27.66 27.94
C THR A 622 6.88 27.85 27.73
N LEU A 623 7.26 28.79 26.88
CA LEU A 623 8.66 29.11 26.62
C LEU A 623 9.18 30.10 27.66
N THR A 624 10.28 29.75 28.32
CA THR A 624 11.01 30.66 29.20
C THR A 624 12.31 31.08 28.54
N THR A 625 12.58 32.38 28.49
CA THR A 625 13.88 32.89 28.03
C THR A 625 14.95 32.52 29.06
N ARG A 626 15.96 31.74 28.63
CA ARG A 626 17.17 31.60 29.44
C ARG A 626 17.82 32.98 29.57
N THR A 627 17.74 33.56 30.73
CA THR A 627 18.58 34.72 31.06
C THR A 627 20.02 34.21 31.09
N THR A 628 20.82 34.62 30.11
CA THR A 628 22.27 34.37 30.07
C THR A 628 22.88 35.04 31.32
N GLN A 629 23.32 34.26 32.29
CA GLN A 629 24.25 34.72 33.30
C GLN A 629 25.67 34.67 32.78
#